data_4795d6d7bed65faef628147d0fda341d
#
_entry.id   4795d6d7bed65faef628147d0fda341d
#
_cell.length_a   1.000
_cell.length_b   1.000
_cell.length_c   1.000
_cell.angle_alpha   90.00
_cell.angle_beta   90.00
_cell.angle_gamma   90.00
#
_symmetry.space_group_name_H-M   'P 1'
#
loop_
_entity.id
_entity.type
_entity.pdbx_description
1 polymer ?
#
loop_
_entity_poly.entity_id
_entity_poly.type
_entity_poly.pdbx_seq_one_letter_code
_entity_poly.pdbx_strand_id
1 'polypeptide(L)'
;MTDQPFHLSKTAGGARSEIDTDRMRLDFRVIHGFLTQSHWASGIPMAMVERAVAGSLPFGLYRDGRQVGFARVVTDGATFAYLADVFVLPEERRKGLGRWLVESILGHPGLQGLRRWLLGTRDAQGLYGKVGFAVPPAGFAFLERLNPGVYRAAAEPPRQRLGRAV
;
A
#
# COMPACT_ATOMS: atom_id res chain seq x y z
N MET A 1 -15.12 -11.34 -12.71
CA MET A 1 -13.95 -10.43 -12.53
C MET A 1 -13.16 -10.50 -13.80
N THR A 2 -12.99 -9.39 -14.49
CA THR A 2 -12.17 -9.34 -15.70
C THR A 2 -10.72 -9.64 -15.35
N ASP A 3 -10.17 -10.65 -15.98
CA ASP A 3 -8.82 -11.21 -15.76
C ASP A 3 -7.70 -10.26 -16.25
N GLN A 4 -8.06 -9.05 -16.70
CA GLN A 4 -7.10 -8.07 -17.19
C GLN A 4 -6.73 -7.07 -16.10
N PRO A 5 -5.44 -6.76 -15.92
CA PRO A 5 -4.97 -5.73 -15.02
C PRO A 5 -5.62 -4.36 -15.32
N PHE A 6 -5.97 -3.64 -14.28
CA PHE A 6 -6.41 -2.26 -14.42
C PHE A 6 -5.21 -1.37 -14.72
N HIS A 7 -5.30 -0.61 -15.79
CA HIS A 7 -4.23 0.25 -16.26
C HIS A 7 -4.74 1.66 -16.59
N LEU A 8 -4.05 2.66 -16.10
CA LEU A 8 -4.25 4.07 -16.42
C LEU A 8 -2.93 4.72 -16.82
N SER A 9 -2.97 5.66 -17.76
CA SER A 9 -1.80 6.46 -18.10
C SER A 9 -2.17 7.92 -18.36
N LYS A 10 -1.22 8.81 -18.09
CA LYS A 10 -1.28 10.23 -18.45
C LYS A 10 0.11 10.77 -18.77
N THR A 11 0.16 11.77 -19.64
CA THR A 11 1.39 12.48 -19.98
C THR A 11 1.27 13.93 -19.53
N ALA A 12 2.25 14.40 -18.78
CA ALA A 12 2.33 15.79 -18.33
C ALA A 12 3.80 16.23 -18.26
N GLY A 13 4.10 17.41 -18.80
CA GLY A 13 5.47 17.96 -18.81
C GLY A 13 6.50 17.06 -19.51
N GLY A 14 6.10 16.34 -20.55
CA GLY A 14 6.96 15.43 -21.30
C GLY A 14 7.20 14.08 -20.64
N ALA A 15 6.73 13.84 -19.43
CA ALA A 15 6.87 12.57 -18.72
C ALA A 15 5.56 11.77 -18.75
N ARG A 16 5.66 10.46 -18.99
CA ARG A 16 4.53 9.53 -18.93
C ARG A 16 4.43 8.92 -17.54
N SER A 17 3.25 9.06 -16.93
CA SER A 17 2.93 8.41 -15.66
C SER A 17 1.88 7.33 -15.88
N GLU A 18 2.01 6.20 -15.17
CA GLU A 18 1.15 5.04 -15.30
C GLU A 18 0.78 4.50 -13.92
N ILE A 19 -0.44 3.98 -13.78
CA ILE A 19 -0.90 3.20 -12.63
C ILE A 19 -1.34 1.85 -13.18
N ASP A 20 -0.87 0.77 -12.55
CA ASP A 20 -1.12 -0.58 -13.02
C ASP A 20 -1.28 -1.54 -11.84
N THR A 21 -2.22 -2.48 -11.96
CA THR A 21 -2.44 -3.55 -10.97
C THR A 21 -1.77 -4.86 -11.35
N ASP A 22 -1.04 -4.91 -12.45
CA ASP A 22 -0.27 -6.08 -12.86
C ASP A 22 0.86 -6.35 -11.87
N ARG A 23 0.76 -7.49 -11.17
CA ARG A 23 1.77 -7.93 -10.19
C ARG A 23 3.13 -8.19 -10.82
N MET A 24 3.18 -8.57 -12.09
CA MET A 24 4.41 -8.86 -12.82
C MET A 24 5.24 -7.60 -13.12
N ARG A 25 4.62 -6.43 -13.06
CA ARG A 25 5.30 -5.14 -13.22
C ARG A 25 5.91 -4.60 -11.93
N LEU A 26 5.57 -5.18 -10.77
CA LEU A 26 6.02 -4.65 -9.48
C LEU A 26 7.50 -4.87 -9.24
N ASP A 27 8.21 -3.79 -8.91
CA ASP A 27 9.57 -3.86 -8.41
C ASP A 27 9.57 -3.96 -6.88
N PHE A 28 9.71 -5.17 -6.38
CA PHE A 28 9.73 -5.45 -4.93
C PHE A 28 10.92 -4.81 -4.22
N ARG A 29 12.03 -4.49 -4.93
CA ARG A 29 13.16 -3.77 -4.32
C ARG A 29 12.77 -2.33 -4.01
N VAL A 30 12.03 -1.67 -4.89
CA VAL A 30 11.49 -0.32 -4.65
C VAL A 30 10.48 -0.36 -3.51
N ILE A 31 9.54 -1.31 -3.52
CA ILE A 31 8.49 -1.43 -2.50
C ILE A 31 9.13 -1.70 -1.13
N HIS A 32 9.95 -2.74 -1.02
CA HIS A 32 10.60 -3.11 0.23
C HIS A 32 11.56 -2.01 0.71
N GLY A 33 12.37 -1.45 -0.18
CA GLY A 33 13.32 -0.39 0.17
C GLY A 33 12.66 0.83 0.78
N PHE A 34 11.45 1.18 0.32
CA PHE A 34 10.67 2.25 0.94
C PHE A 34 10.03 1.80 2.25
N LEU A 35 9.32 0.67 2.26
CA LEU A 35 8.55 0.23 3.43
C LEU A 35 9.43 -0.06 4.64
N THR A 36 10.57 -0.70 4.46
CA THR A 36 11.47 -1.04 5.57
C THR A 36 12.04 0.19 6.30
N GLN A 37 12.00 1.36 5.65
CA GLN A 37 12.41 2.64 6.24
C GLN A 37 11.22 3.50 6.69
N SER A 38 10.00 3.08 6.38
CA SER A 38 8.80 3.82 6.79
C SER A 38 8.52 3.66 8.29
N HIS A 39 7.86 4.64 8.89
CA HIS A 39 7.52 4.58 10.31
C HIS A 39 6.44 3.54 10.64
N TRP A 40 5.62 3.12 9.66
CA TRP A 40 4.53 2.14 9.86
C TRP A 40 4.95 0.71 9.57
N ALA A 41 6.04 0.48 8.84
CA ALA A 41 6.52 -0.85 8.48
C ALA A 41 8.04 -1.01 8.66
N SER A 42 8.65 -0.24 9.58
CA SER A 42 10.09 -0.23 9.82
C SER A 42 10.64 -1.64 10.07
N GLY A 43 11.64 -2.02 9.27
CA GLY A 43 12.30 -3.32 9.38
C GLY A 43 11.48 -4.49 8.83
N ILE A 44 10.39 -4.26 8.09
CA ILE A 44 9.60 -5.34 7.48
C ILE A 44 10.48 -6.22 6.58
N PRO A 45 10.49 -7.56 6.75
CA PRO A 45 11.22 -8.46 5.86
C PRO A 45 10.63 -8.52 4.45
N MET A 46 11.48 -8.73 3.44
CA MET A 46 11.06 -8.87 2.04
C MET A 46 9.96 -9.92 1.86
N ALA A 47 10.10 -11.10 2.45
CA ALA A 47 9.11 -12.18 2.36
C ALA A 47 7.73 -11.78 2.94
N MET A 48 7.69 -10.87 3.91
CA MET A 48 6.42 -10.33 4.42
C MET A 48 5.80 -9.34 3.44
N VAL A 49 6.59 -8.51 2.79
CA VAL A 49 6.12 -7.61 1.73
C VAL A 49 5.50 -8.41 0.59
N GLU A 50 6.21 -9.42 0.09
CA GLU A 50 5.73 -10.31 -0.97
C GLU A 50 4.40 -10.99 -0.60
N ARG A 51 4.30 -11.53 0.61
CA ARG A 51 3.08 -12.17 1.12
C ARG A 51 1.94 -11.17 1.29
N ALA A 52 2.22 -9.96 1.78
CA ALA A 52 1.21 -8.92 1.93
C ALA A 52 0.66 -8.45 0.57
N VAL A 53 1.53 -8.30 -0.42
CA VAL A 53 1.15 -7.98 -1.80
C VAL A 53 0.34 -9.12 -2.41
N ALA A 54 0.73 -10.38 -2.19
CA ALA A 54 -0.01 -11.54 -2.69
C ALA A 54 -1.45 -11.60 -2.17
N GLY A 55 -1.68 -11.21 -0.90
CA GLY A 55 -2.99 -11.18 -0.24
C GLY A 55 -3.79 -9.89 -0.42
N SER A 56 -3.42 -9.01 -1.33
CA SER A 56 -4.09 -7.72 -1.53
C SER A 56 -4.15 -7.35 -3.01
N LEU A 57 -4.90 -6.30 -3.36
CA LEU A 57 -4.92 -5.71 -4.70
C LEU A 57 -3.83 -4.62 -4.77
N PRO A 58 -2.73 -4.85 -5.49
CA PRO A 58 -1.64 -3.90 -5.59
C PRO A 58 -1.88 -2.85 -6.68
N PHE A 59 -1.31 -1.67 -6.49
CA PHE A 59 -1.25 -0.59 -7.45
C PHE A 59 0.19 -0.08 -7.54
N GLY A 60 0.87 -0.37 -8.63
CA GLY A 60 2.16 0.22 -8.98
C GLY A 60 1.95 1.59 -9.62
N LEU A 61 2.72 2.57 -9.19
CA LEU A 61 2.81 3.88 -9.83
C LEU A 61 4.16 3.99 -10.53
N TYR A 62 4.12 4.29 -11.81
CA TYR A 62 5.31 4.34 -12.67
C TYR A 62 5.47 5.72 -13.30
N ARG A 63 6.70 6.09 -13.58
CA ARG A 63 7.05 7.27 -14.36
C ARG A 63 8.16 6.92 -15.35
N ASP A 64 7.89 7.14 -16.63
CA ASP A 64 8.79 6.77 -17.73
C ASP A 64 9.31 5.32 -17.60
N GLY A 65 8.41 4.39 -17.29
CA GLY A 65 8.68 2.96 -17.13
C GLY A 65 9.28 2.53 -15.79
N ARG A 66 9.72 3.46 -14.92
CA ARG A 66 10.25 3.16 -13.58
C ARG A 66 9.15 3.20 -12.52
N GLN A 67 9.15 2.25 -11.60
CA GLN A 67 8.27 2.32 -10.44
C GLN A 67 8.73 3.43 -9.49
N VAL A 68 7.82 4.36 -9.19
CA VAL A 68 8.08 5.54 -8.35
C VAL A 68 7.12 5.67 -7.18
N GLY A 69 6.19 4.73 -7.05
CA GLY A 69 5.24 4.69 -5.95
C GLY A 69 4.48 3.37 -5.92
N PHE A 70 3.71 3.20 -4.88
CA PHE A 70 2.94 2.00 -4.64
C PHE A 70 1.79 2.28 -3.69
N ALA A 71 0.78 1.44 -3.76
CA ALA A 71 -0.27 1.27 -2.77
C ALA A 71 -0.83 -0.14 -2.86
N ARG A 72 -1.52 -0.60 -1.83
CA ARG A 72 -2.29 -1.83 -1.89
C ARG A 72 -3.61 -1.69 -1.16
N VAL A 73 -4.61 -2.45 -1.59
CA VAL A 73 -5.94 -2.48 -0.99
C VAL A 73 -6.21 -3.88 -0.45
N VAL A 74 -6.49 -3.96 0.84
CA VAL A 74 -7.00 -5.19 1.49
C VAL A 74 -8.51 -5.08 1.52
N THR A 75 -9.22 -6.03 0.90
CA THR A 75 -10.66 -5.94 0.70
C THR A 75 -11.31 -7.31 0.57
N ASP A 76 -12.58 -7.38 0.93
CA ASP A 76 -13.47 -8.49 0.59
C ASP A 76 -14.12 -8.32 -0.81
N GLY A 77 -13.89 -7.19 -1.46
CA GLY A 77 -14.46 -6.84 -2.76
C GLY A 77 -15.95 -6.51 -2.75
N ALA A 78 -16.58 -6.41 -1.56
CA ALA A 78 -18.03 -6.25 -1.41
C ALA A 78 -18.44 -5.16 -0.42
N THR A 79 -17.85 -5.16 0.78
CA THR A 79 -18.31 -4.28 1.87
C THR A 79 -17.24 -3.33 2.39
N PHE A 80 -15.96 -3.70 2.28
CA PHE A 80 -14.87 -3.07 3.01
C PHE A 80 -13.58 -3.02 2.21
N ALA A 81 -12.83 -1.93 2.37
CA ALA A 81 -11.45 -1.82 1.93
C ALA A 81 -10.57 -1.09 2.95
N TYR A 82 -9.34 -1.57 3.11
CA TYR A 82 -8.29 -0.88 3.83
C TYR A 82 -7.17 -0.49 2.86
N LEU A 83 -6.93 0.81 2.74
CA LEU A 83 -5.87 1.37 1.91
C LEU A 83 -4.57 1.36 2.72
N ALA A 84 -3.59 0.61 2.25
CA ALA A 84 -2.32 0.37 2.93
C ALA A 84 -1.11 0.71 2.05
N ASP A 85 0.01 0.98 2.70
CA ASP A 85 1.35 1.12 2.10
C ASP A 85 1.41 2.14 0.96
N VAL A 86 0.66 3.23 1.08
CA VAL A 86 0.64 4.30 0.08
C VAL A 86 1.90 5.13 0.17
N PHE A 87 2.69 5.15 -0.90
CA PHE A 87 3.83 6.04 -1.01
C PHE A 87 4.11 6.51 -2.43
N VAL A 88 4.79 7.65 -2.52
CA VAL A 88 5.49 8.14 -3.71
C VAL A 88 6.91 8.46 -3.28
N LEU A 89 7.89 8.03 -4.08
CA LEU A 89 9.31 8.29 -3.79
C LEU A 89 9.56 9.79 -3.60
N PRO A 90 10.45 10.19 -2.68
CA PRO A 90 10.65 11.58 -2.31
C PRO A 90 10.89 12.51 -3.50
N GLU A 91 11.71 12.10 -4.47
CA GLU A 91 12.06 12.85 -5.67
C GLU A 91 10.89 13.04 -6.66
N GLU A 92 9.83 12.26 -6.50
CA GLU A 92 8.64 12.30 -7.35
C GLU A 92 7.44 12.97 -6.67
N ARG A 93 7.60 13.44 -5.43
CA ARG A 93 6.53 14.13 -4.68
C ARG A 93 6.26 15.52 -5.25
N ARG A 94 5.16 16.13 -4.79
CA ARG A 94 4.69 17.47 -5.20
C ARG A 94 4.36 17.63 -6.68
N LYS A 95 4.21 16.52 -7.40
CA LYS A 95 3.80 16.45 -8.82
C LYS A 95 2.34 15.98 -8.99
N GLY A 96 1.56 15.93 -7.90
CA GLY A 96 0.17 15.44 -7.93
C GLY A 96 0.01 13.92 -8.04
N LEU A 97 1.11 13.16 -8.05
CA LEU A 97 1.09 11.71 -8.30
C LEU A 97 0.42 10.93 -7.16
N GLY A 98 0.63 11.31 -5.91
CA GLY A 98 0.02 10.66 -4.76
C GLY A 98 -1.50 10.82 -4.75
N ARG A 99 -2.01 12.02 -5.06
CA ARG A 99 -3.44 12.25 -5.21
C ARG A 99 -4.02 11.43 -6.36
N TRP A 100 -3.38 11.46 -7.52
CA TRP A 100 -3.82 10.68 -8.67
C TRP A 100 -3.85 9.17 -8.41
N LEU A 101 -2.86 8.65 -7.68
CA LEU A 101 -2.83 7.24 -7.25
C LEU A 101 -4.07 6.90 -6.40
N VAL A 102 -4.37 7.70 -5.38
CA VAL A 102 -5.52 7.45 -4.51
C VAL A 102 -6.85 7.61 -5.27
N GLU A 103 -7.00 8.65 -6.11
CA GLU A 103 -8.19 8.82 -6.96
C GLU A 103 -8.39 7.64 -7.91
N SER A 104 -7.30 7.11 -8.50
CA SER A 104 -7.37 5.94 -9.39
C SER A 104 -7.77 4.66 -8.64
N ILE A 105 -7.29 4.49 -7.41
CA ILE A 105 -7.68 3.38 -6.54
C ILE A 105 -9.19 3.46 -6.22
N LEU A 106 -9.67 4.62 -5.82
CA LEU A 106 -11.09 4.84 -5.52
C LEU A 106 -11.98 4.69 -6.75
N GLY A 107 -11.45 4.98 -7.95
CA GLY A 107 -12.14 4.79 -9.23
C GLY A 107 -12.03 3.38 -9.82
N HIS A 108 -11.31 2.45 -9.16
CA HIS A 108 -11.13 1.09 -9.68
C HIS A 108 -12.48 0.35 -9.78
N PRO A 109 -12.82 -0.25 -10.95
CA PRO A 109 -14.14 -0.87 -11.18
C PRO A 109 -14.51 -1.95 -10.15
N GLY A 110 -13.55 -2.77 -9.73
CA GLY A 110 -13.75 -3.84 -8.74
C GLY A 110 -13.87 -3.36 -7.29
N LEU A 111 -13.77 -2.05 -7.04
CA LEU A 111 -13.85 -1.46 -5.70
C LEU A 111 -15.04 -0.51 -5.54
N GLN A 112 -15.99 -0.54 -6.48
CA GLN A 112 -17.18 0.30 -6.42
C GLN A 112 -18.25 -0.31 -5.48
N GLY A 113 -19.05 0.56 -4.85
CA GLY A 113 -20.14 0.15 -3.98
C GLY A 113 -19.73 -0.35 -2.59
N LEU A 114 -18.45 -0.30 -2.23
CA LEU A 114 -18.01 -0.64 -0.88
C LEU A 114 -18.60 0.33 0.13
N ARG A 115 -19.15 -0.22 1.22
CA ARG A 115 -19.74 0.60 2.28
C ARG A 115 -18.70 1.42 3.03
N ARG A 116 -17.49 0.91 3.21
CA ARG A 116 -16.49 1.54 4.07
C ARG A 116 -15.08 1.39 3.52
N TRP A 117 -14.40 2.51 3.47
CA TRP A 117 -12.96 2.60 3.28
C TRP A 117 -12.28 3.04 4.57
N LEU A 118 -11.14 2.44 4.90
CA LEU A 118 -10.30 2.85 6.00
C LEU A 118 -8.86 3.04 5.55
N LEU A 119 -8.17 3.89 6.26
CA LEU A 119 -6.71 4.03 6.22
C LEU A 119 -6.22 4.59 7.55
N GLY A 120 -4.94 4.37 7.86
CA GLY A 120 -4.24 5.06 8.94
C GLY A 120 -3.24 6.05 8.35
N THR A 121 -3.22 7.27 8.85
CA THR A 121 -2.22 8.28 8.47
C THR A 121 -1.81 9.12 9.66
N ARG A 122 -0.54 9.51 9.70
CA ARG A 122 0.00 10.42 10.71
C ARG A 122 -0.07 11.87 10.27
N ASP A 123 0.18 12.14 8.98
CA ASP A 123 0.49 13.48 8.46
C ASP A 123 -0.12 13.79 7.08
N ALA A 124 -0.78 12.83 6.44
CA ALA A 124 -1.36 13.00 5.10
C ALA A 124 -2.90 13.26 5.11
N GLN A 125 -3.47 13.69 6.22
CA GLN A 125 -4.92 13.95 6.35
C GLN A 125 -5.43 14.95 5.30
N GLY A 126 -4.62 15.97 4.96
CA GLY A 126 -4.98 16.94 3.93
C GLY A 126 -5.08 16.36 2.52
N LEU A 127 -4.30 15.31 2.20
CA LEU A 127 -4.41 14.59 0.94
C LEU A 127 -5.71 13.77 0.91
N TYR A 128 -5.93 12.96 1.94
CA TYR A 128 -7.07 12.04 1.99
C TYR A 128 -8.41 12.77 2.14
N GLY A 129 -8.44 13.92 2.85
CA GLY A 129 -9.63 14.76 2.93
C GLY A 129 -10.11 15.27 1.58
N LYS A 130 -9.18 15.56 0.65
CA LYS A 130 -9.51 16.00 -0.72
C LYS A 130 -10.17 14.92 -1.58
N VAL A 131 -10.07 13.67 -1.18
CA VAL A 131 -10.65 12.51 -1.88
C VAL A 131 -11.75 11.82 -1.07
N GLY A 132 -12.30 12.50 -0.05
CA GLY A 132 -13.51 12.09 0.65
C GLY A 132 -13.30 11.31 1.96
N PHE A 133 -12.05 11.13 2.42
CA PHE A 133 -11.83 10.54 3.75
C PHE A 133 -11.99 11.59 4.84
N ALA A 134 -12.60 11.19 5.95
CA ALA A 134 -12.78 12.04 7.12
C ALA A 134 -12.54 11.24 8.41
N VAL A 135 -12.24 11.96 9.48
CA VAL A 135 -12.23 11.35 10.81
C VAL A 135 -13.66 10.90 11.15
N PRO A 136 -13.85 9.69 11.70
CA PRO A 136 -15.17 9.23 12.09
C PRO A 136 -15.85 10.18 13.07
N PRO A 137 -17.19 10.22 13.09
CA PRO A 137 -17.93 11.08 14.02
C PRO A 137 -17.63 10.74 15.49
N ALA A 138 -17.80 11.72 16.37
CA ALA A 138 -17.62 11.52 17.81
C ALA A 138 -18.48 10.34 18.32
N GLY A 139 -17.92 9.55 19.23
CA GLY A 139 -18.59 8.35 19.77
C GLY A 139 -18.34 7.06 18.97
N PHE A 140 -17.66 7.14 17.83
CA PHE A 140 -17.23 5.96 17.08
C PHE A 140 -15.70 5.92 17.02
N ALA A 141 -15.10 4.81 17.43
CA ALA A 141 -13.65 4.61 17.40
C ALA A 141 -13.28 3.30 16.72
N PHE A 142 -12.19 3.32 15.97
CA PHE A 142 -11.51 2.10 15.55
C PHE A 142 -10.54 1.67 16.65
N LEU A 143 -10.53 0.38 16.97
CA LEU A 143 -9.62 -0.19 17.95
C LEU A 143 -8.51 -0.95 17.22
N GLU A 144 -7.28 -0.79 17.69
CA GLU A 144 -6.10 -1.46 17.17
C GLU A 144 -5.55 -2.46 18.19
N ARG A 145 -5.08 -3.61 17.69
CA ARG A 145 -4.23 -4.52 18.45
C ARG A 145 -2.91 -4.68 17.69
N LEU A 146 -1.91 -3.96 18.13
CA LEU A 146 -0.59 -3.92 17.48
C LEU A 146 0.35 -4.99 18.06
N ASN A 147 1.14 -5.65 17.20
CA ASN A 147 2.31 -6.44 17.59
C ASN A 147 3.57 -5.74 17.05
N PRO A 148 4.18 -4.82 17.79
CA PRO A 148 5.26 -3.98 17.29
C PRO A 148 6.59 -4.73 17.09
N GLY A 149 6.73 -5.92 17.68
CA GLY A 149 7.95 -6.73 17.62
C GLY A 149 8.02 -7.73 16.47
N VAL A 150 6.93 -7.91 15.71
CA VAL A 150 6.82 -9.01 14.76
C VAL A 150 7.86 -9.00 13.65
N TYR A 151 8.25 -7.83 13.17
CA TYR A 151 9.26 -7.71 12.11
C TYR A 151 10.68 -8.03 12.59
N ARG A 152 11.01 -7.71 13.84
CA ARG A 152 12.30 -8.07 14.47
C ARG A 152 12.40 -9.57 14.68
N ALA A 153 11.35 -10.19 15.20
CA ALA A 153 11.30 -11.63 15.41
C ALA A 153 11.42 -12.45 14.11
N ALA A 154 10.90 -11.92 13.01
CA ALA A 154 11.01 -12.56 11.69
C ALA A 154 12.40 -12.40 11.04
N ALA A 155 13.21 -11.44 11.48
CA ALA A 155 14.58 -11.24 11.02
C ALA A 155 15.61 -12.10 11.78
N GLU A 156 15.26 -12.62 12.97
CA GLU A 156 16.12 -13.55 13.72
C GLU A 156 15.95 -14.96 13.17
N PRO A 157 17.05 -15.70 12.88
CA PRO A 157 16.96 -17.11 12.53
C PRO A 157 16.32 -17.88 13.70
N PRO A 158 15.55 -18.96 13.45
CA PRO A 158 14.94 -19.74 14.50
C PRO A 158 16.03 -20.22 15.47
N ARG A 159 15.90 -19.81 16.74
CA ARG A 159 16.80 -20.29 17.80
C ARG A 159 16.68 -21.80 17.83
N GLN A 160 17.77 -22.50 17.45
CA GLN A 160 17.88 -23.95 17.62
C GLN A 160 17.63 -24.24 19.11
N ARG A 161 16.51 -24.87 19.42
CA ARG A 161 16.33 -25.48 20.73
C ARG A 161 17.37 -26.56 20.84
N LEU A 162 18.49 -26.26 21.50
CA LEU A 162 19.40 -27.30 21.95
C LEU A 162 18.57 -28.22 22.85
N GLY A 163 18.23 -29.39 22.33
CA GLY A 163 17.60 -30.45 23.09
C GLY A 163 18.47 -30.76 24.28
N ARG A 164 17.92 -30.65 25.49
CA ARG A 164 18.57 -31.21 26.66
C ARG A 164 18.72 -32.70 26.40
N ALA A 165 19.95 -33.16 26.24
CA ALA A 165 20.27 -34.58 26.35
C ALA A 165 19.92 -35.00 27.77
N VAL A 166 19.15 -36.06 27.89
CA VAL A 166 18.88 -36.80 29.11
C VAL A 166 20.08 -37.67 29.40
#